data_7ff17348cd7c24bcf5d1b5ef0031c5f6
#
_entry.id   7ff17348cd7c24bcf5d1b5ef0031c5f6
#
_cell.length_a   1.000
_cell.length_b   1.000
_cell.length_c   1.000
_cell.angle_alpha   90.00
_cell.angle_beta   90.00
_cell.angle_gamma   90.00
#
_symmetry.space_group_name_H-M   'P 1'
#
loop_
_entity.id
_entity.type
_entity.pdbx_description
1 polymer ?
#
loop_
_entity_poly.entity_id
_entity_poly.type
_entity_poly.pdbx_seq_one_letter_code
_entity_poly.pdbx_strand_id
1 'polypeptide(L)'
;MGSRMMPITLSCPKPLVRVNGTRIIDTLIDACIDVGIEDIIIVRGYLGECFEQLKIKYPFIKFVDNPYYKSYNNISSAYLVRNLLGGSYIFESDIYLINKKLITKYQYRSNYLGVPCEETPDWCFDADENMKITDLHKGGKNCFHMYGISYYDEETGKLFCKCVEEIFNNTLGGKDHFWDDVLCHFYAKESNIYVRKCSFSDTIEIDSFDELCEVDESYKTKN
;
A
#
# COMPACT_ATOMS: atom_id res chain seq x y z
N MET A 1 2.83 1.10 -13.29
CA MET A 1 4.12 0.64 -13.88
C MET A 1 5.30 1.60 -13.59
N GLY A 2 5.12 2.60 -12.78
CA GLY A 2 6.20 3.52 -12.35
C GLY A 2 6.80 4.36 -13.47
N SER A 3 6.00 4.78 -14.45
CA SER A 3 6.46 5.54 -15.61
C SER A 3 7.13 6.89 -15.25
N ARG A 4 6.74 7.49 -14.13
CA ARG A 4 7.32 8.74 -13.61
C ARG A 4 8.76 8.55 -13.08
N MET A 5 9.20 7.32 -12.83
CA MET A 5 10.56 6.97 -12.39
C MET A 5 11.45 6.44 -13.53
N MET A 6 11.05 6.61 -14.79
CA MET A 6 11.94 6.27 -15.92
C MET A 6 13.21 7.14 -15.91
N PRO A 7 14.38 6.59 -16.34
CA PRO A 7 14.54 5.28 -17.02
C PRO A 7 14.70 4.07 -16.08
N ILE A 8 14.82 4.25 -14.76
CA ILE A 8 15.13 3.16 -13.81
C ILE A 8 14.09 2.06 -13.89
N THR A 9 12.80 2.43 -13.96
CA THR A 9 11.70 1.47 -13.95
C THR A 9 11.50 0.71 -15.27
N LEU A 10 12.32 0.96 -16.28
CA LEU A 10 12.35 0.13 -17.49
C LEU A 10 12.91 -1.29 -17.22
N SER A 11 13.82 -1.41 -16.24
CA SER A 11 14.48 -2.68 -15.91
C SER A 11 14.34 -3.09 -14.44
N CYS A 12 13.84 -2.21 -13.58
CA CYS A 12 13.69 -2.46 -12.14
C CYS A 12 12.29 -2.03 -11.68
N PRO A 13 11.44 -2.94 -11.18
CA PRO A 13 10.17 -2.56 -10.57
C PRO A 13 10.37 -1.53 -9.46
N LYS A 14 9.48 -0.54 -9.35
CA LYS A 14 9.55 0.55 -8.35
C LYS A 14 9.87 0.04 -6.93
N PRO A 15 9.20 -1.01 -6.41
CA PRO A 15 9.49 -1.53 -5.07
C PRO A 15 10.92 -2.05 -4.87
N LEU A 16 11.61 -2.42 -5.94
CA LEU A 16 12.98 -2.94 -5.90
C LEU A 16 14.05 -1.86 -6.12
N VAL A 17 13.64 -0.62 -6.41
CA VAL A 17 14.55 0.54 -6.48
C VAL A 17 15.19 0.73 -5.10
N ARG A 18 16.49 1.04 -5.10
CA ARG A 18 17.23 1.29 -3.87
C ARG A 18 17.24 2.77 -3.55
N VAL A 19 17.05 3.06 -2.28
CA VAL A 19 17.18 4.40 -1.70
C VAL A 19 18.22 4.31 -0.60
N ASN A 20 19.31 5.06 -0.74
CA ASN A 20 20.46 4.99 0.18
C ASN A 20 20.92 3.53 0.43
N GLY A 21 20.93 2.71 -0.64
CA GLY A 21 21.37 1.31 -0.61
C GLY A 21 20.29 0.28 -0.21
N THR A 22 19.14 0.69 0.34
CA THR A 22 18.05 -0.20 0.77
C THR A 22 16.91 -0.17 -0.25
N ARG A 23 16.39 -1.33 -0.67
CA ARG A 23 15.22 -1.37 -1.56
C ARG A 23 13.99 -0.83 -0.83
N ILE A 24 13.12 -0.13 -1.53
CA ILE A 24 11.87 0.41 -0.96
C ILE A 24 11.12 -0.70 -0.21
N ILE A 25 10.87 -1.82 -0.87
CA ILE A 25 10.12 -2.95 -0.29
C ILE A 25 10.82 -3.59 0.92
N ASP A 26 12.15 -3.55 0.99
CA ASP A 26 12.89 -4.12 2.12
C ASP A 26 12.53 -3.42 3.43
N THR A 27 12.22 -2.12 3.40
CA THR A 27 11.85 -1.37 4.61
C THR A 27 10.55 -1.88 5.23
N LEU A 28 9.59 -2.28 4.39
CA LEU A 28 8.32 -2.86 4.80
C LEU A 28 8.49 -4.30 5.32
N ILE A 29 9.23 -5.13 4.57
CA ILE A 29 9.48 -6.52 4.93
C ILE A 29 10.26 -6.61 6.25
N ASP A 30 11.34 -5.84 6.38
CA ASP A 30 12.15 -5.81 7.60
C ASP A 30 11.33 -5.35 8.81
N ALA A 31 10.43 -4.38 8.65
CA ALA A 31 9.54 -3.95 9.72
C ALA A 31 8.58 -5.05 10.19
N CYS A 32 8.07 -5.87 9.27
CA CYS A 32 7.25 -7.03 9.60
C CYS A 32 8.05 -8.10 10.36
N ILE A 33 9.26 -8.41 9.87
CA ILE A 33 10.15 -9.40 10.50
C ILE A 33 10.56 -8.96 11.91
N ASP A 34 10.91 -7.68 12.08
CA ASP A 34 11.34 -7.12 13.37
C ASP A 34 10.31 -7.33 14.48
N VAL A 35 9.02 -7.51 14.13
CA VAL A 35 7.93 -7.78 15.07
C VAL A 35 7.42 -9.23 15.03
N GLY A 36 8.09 -10.11 14.27
CA GLY A 36 7.75 -11.53 14.17
C GLY A 36 6.54 -11.83 13.28
N ILE A 37 6.34 -11.05 12.21
CA ILE A 37 5.41 -11.32 11.11
C ILE A 37 6.21 -11.89 9.94
N GLU A 38 6.05 -13.17 9.66
CA GLU A 38 6.84 -13.91 8.65
C GLU A 38 5.98 -14.44 7.49
N ASP A 39 4.66 -14.49 7.63
CA ASP A 39 3.77 -14.88 6.53
C ASP A 39 3.54 -13.67 5.61
N ILE A 40 4.43 -13.53 4.63
CA ILE A 40 4.48 -12.38 3.73
C ILE A 40 4.19 -12.84 2.30
N ILE A 41 3.17 -12.23 1.70
CA ILE A 41 2.74 -12.48 0.33
C ILE A 41 2.94 -11.20 -0.50
N ILE A 42 3.59 -11.33 -1.63
CA ILE A 42 3.77 -10.24 -2.59
C ILE A 42 2.98 -10.56 -3.85
N VAL A 43 2.01 -9.72 -4.15
CA VAL A 43 1.31 -9.79 -5.44
C VAL A 43 2.11 -8.99 -6.47
N ARG A 44 2.54 -9.67 -7.53
CA ARG A 44 3.46 -9.10 -8.51
C ARG A 44 2.88 -9.15 -9.92
N GLY A 45 3.24 -8.20 -10.76
CA GLY A 45 2.79 -8.12 -12.15
C GLY A 45 3.93 -7.68 -13.08
N TYR A 46 4.14 -6.38 -13.22
CA TYR A 46 5.19 -5.83 -14.10
C TYR A 46 6.59 -6.26 -13.64
N LEU A 47 7.36 -6.88 -14.55
CA LEU A 47 8.68 -7.44 -14.27
C LEU A 47 8.67 -8.37 -13.04
N GLY A 48 7.63 -9.21 -12.92
CA GLY A 48 7.39 -10.06 -11.74
C GLY A 48 8.57 -10.96 -11.38
N GLU A 49 9.31 -11.46 -12.36
CA GLU A 49 10.51 -12.28 -12.19
C GLU A 49 11.64 -11.57 -11.45
N CYS A 50 11.72 -10.23 -11.53
CA CYS A 50 12.72 -9.47 -10.78
C CYS A 50 12.57 -9.61 -9.27
N PHE A 51 11.37 -9.94 -8.78
CA PHE A 51 11.12 -10.13 -7.36
C PHE A 51 11.72 -11.42 -6.80
N GLU A 52 12.10 -12.39 -7.62
CA GLU A 52 12.73 -13.64 -7.15
C GLU A 52 14.03 -13.38 -6.36
N GLN A 53 14.74 -12.29 -6.64
CA GLN A 53 15.92 -11.87 -5.88
C GLN A 53 15.62 -11.61 -4.38
N LEU A 54 14.35 -11.34 -4.02
CA LEU A 54 13.96 -11.14 -2.62
C LEU A 54 14.15 -12.43 -1.81
N LYS A 55 13.95 -13.60 -2.42
CA LYS A 55 14.13 -14.90 -1.74
C LYS A 55 15.53 -15.15 -1.23
N ILE A 56 16.53 -14.46 -1.77
CA ILE A 56 17.92 -14.55 -1.27
C ILE A 56 17.99 -14.04 0.18
N LYS A 57 17.33 -12.92 0.48
CA LYS A 57 17.27 -12.34 1.83
C LYS A 57 16.09 -12.87 2.65
N TYR A 58 14.96 -13.16 1.99
CA TYR A 58 13.69 -13.53 2.60
C TYR A 58 13.15 -14.83 1.98
N PRO A 59 13.69 -16.01 2.30
CA PRO A 59 13.35 -17.27 1.63
C PRO A 59 11.89 -17.72 1.86
N PHE A 60 11.23 -17.20 2.89
CA PHE A 60 9.85 -17.51 3.27
C PHE A 60 8.78 -16.74 2.49
N ILE A 61 9.15 -15.71 1.71
CA ILE A 61 8.19 -14.91 0.94
C ILE A 61 7.48 -15.77 -0.12
N LYS A 62 6.17 -15.59 -0.20
CA LYS A 62 5.31 -16.18 -1.22
C LYS A 62 4.97 -15.14 -2.28
N PHE A 63 4.89 -15.58 -3.53
CA PHE A 63 4.46 -14.72 -4.64
C PHE A 63 3.11 -15.18 -5.19
N VAL A 64 2.29 -14.20 -5.54
CA VAL A 64 1.07 -14.37 -6.33
C VAL A 64 1.20 -13.55 -7.59
N ASP A 65 1.15 -14.18 -8.75
CA ASP A 65 1.23 -13.47 -10.03
C ASP A 65 -0.14 -12.88 -10.38
N ASN A 66 -0.15 -11.56 -10.67
CA ASN A 66 -1.35 -10.87 -11.13
C ASN A 66 -1.38 -10.84 -12.68
N PRO A 67 -2.20 -11.65 -13.35
CA PRO A 67 -2.30 -11.64 -14.80
C PRO A 67 -3.00 -10.39 -15.34
N TYR A 68 -3.68 -9.66 -14.48
CA TYR A 68 -4.52 -8.51 -14.85
C TYR A 68 -3.80 -7.15 -14.78
N TYR A 69 -2.55 -7.09 -14.34
CA TYR A 69 -1.82 -5.86 -14.04
C TYR A 69 -1.71 -4.86 -15.21
N LYS A 70 -1.88 -5.33 -16.47
CA LYS A 70 -1.89 -4.48 -17.68
C LYS A 70 -3.25 -3.88 -17.97
N SER A 71 -4.32 -4.54 -17.52
CA SER A 71 -5.68 -4.27 -17.96
C SER A 71 -6.53 -3.61 -16.89
N TYR A 72 -6.19 -3.80 -15.61
CA TYR A 72 -6.98 -3.35 -14.48
C TYR A 72 -6.10 -2.66 -13.43
N ASN A 73 -6.74 -1.87 -12.57
CA ASN A 73 -6.04 -1.18 -11.47
C ASN A 73 -5.66 -2.15 -10.33
N ASN A 74 -5.07 -1.62 -9.25
CA ASN A 74 -4.53 -2.39 -8.14
C ASN A 74 -5.60 -3.19 -7.35
N ILE A 75 -6.90 -2.86 -7.49
CA ILE A 75 -8.01 -3.70 -7.00
C ILE A 75 -7.88 -5.14 -7.49
N SER A 76 -7.33 -5.35 -8.69
CA SER A 76 -7.10 -6.69 -9.23
C SER A 76 -6.11 -7.50 -8.41
N SER A 77 -5.09 -6.86 -7.82
CA SER A 77 -4.14 -7.51 -6.92
C SER A 77 -4.81 -7.93 -5.62
N ALA A 78 -5.59 -7.03 -5.02
CA ALA A 78 -6.32 -7.34 -3.79
C ALA A 78 -7.39 -8.43 -4.00
N TYR A 79 -8.07 -8.42 -5.15
CA TYR A 79 -9.03 -9.46 -5.54
C TYR A 79 -8.41 -10.87 -5.55
N LEU A 80 -7.17 -11.00 -6.05
CA LEU A 80 -6.49 -12.31 -6.10
C LEU A 80 -6.18 -12.89 -4.72
N VAL A 81 -5.91 -12.04 -3.73
CA VAL A 81 -5.54 -12.45 -2.37
C VAL A 81 -6.64 -12.17 -1.33
N ARG A 82 -7.84 -11.81 -1.77
CA ARG A 82 -8.95 -11.34 -0.92
C ARG A 82 -9.29 -12.25 0.26
N ASN A 83 -9.10 -13.55 0.11
CA ASN A 83 -9.35 -14.53 1.17
C ASN A 83 -8.25 -14.56 2.26
N LEU A 84 -7.17 -13.80 2.08
CA LEU A 84 -6.00 -13.80 2.95
C LEU A 84 -5.84 -12.49 3.72
N LEU A 85 -6.78 -11.54 3.55
CA LEU A 85 -6.64 -10.19 4.11
C LEU A 85 -7.17 -10.05 5.55
N GLY A 86 -7.80 -11.08 6.11
CA GLY A 86 -8.20 -11.09 7.53
C GLY A 86 -6.99 -11.29 8.44
N GLY A 87 -6.90 -10.49 9.52
CA GLY A 87 -5.77 -10.51 10.43
C GLY A 87 -4.44 -10.04 9.82
N SER A 88 -4.47 -9.24 8.76
CA SER A 88 -3.31 -8.93 7.93
C SER A 88 -3.06 -7.43 7.77
N TYR A 89 -1.79 -7.07 7.64
CA TYR A 89 -1.39 -5.81 7.06
C TYR A 89 -1.49 -5.86 5.52
N ILE A 90 -1.83 -4.72 4.94
CA ILE A 90 -1.81 -4.49 3.50
C ILE A 90 -0.93 -3.27 3.25
N PHE A 91 0.04 -3.41 2.35
CA PHE A 91 1.00 -2.37 2.03
C PHE A 91 0.95 -2.01 0.55
N GLU A 92 0.93 -0.73 0.24
CA GLU A 92 1.38 -0.26 -1.05
C GLU A 92 2.90 -0.36 -1.10
N SER A 93 3.41 -0.89 -2.20
CA SER A 93 4.81 -1.33 -2.28
C SER A 93 5.79 -0.24 -2.72
N ASP A 94 5.33 0.99 -2.84
CA ASP A 94 6.08 2.18 -3.21
C ASP A 94 6.39 3.11 -2.02
N ILE A 95 6.03 2.71 -0.83
CA ILE A 95 6.28 3.41 0.41
C ILE A 95 7.64 3.00 0.98
N TYR A 96 8.52 3.97 1.19
CA TYR A 96 9.74 3.82 1.96
C TYR A 96 9.44 4.10 3.43
N LEU A 97 9.39 3.05 4.26
CA LEU A 97 9.06 3.15 5.67
C LEU A 97 10.29 3.54 6.48
N ILE A 98 10.25 4.72 7.12
CA ILE A 98 11.32 5.23 7.99
C ILE A 98 11.09 4.72 9.42
N ASN A 99 9.88 4.95 9.94
CA ASN A 99 9.54 4.58 11.30
C ASN A 99 8.93 3.18 11.38
N LYS A 100 9.80 2.18 11.50
CA LYS A 100 9.37 0.78 11.62
C LYS A 100 8.44 0.50 12.82
N LYS A 101 8.42 1.37 13.84
CA LYS A 101 7.53 1.22 15.01
C LYS A 101 6.04 1.38 14.67
N LEU A 102 5.73 1.88 13.48
CA LEU A 102 4.36 1.86 12.97
C LEU A 102 3.83 0.44 12.73
N ILE A 103 4.71 -0.53 12.53
CA ILE A 103 4.32 -1.93 12.38
C ILE A 103 4.46 -2.61 13.74
N THR A 104 3.37 -3.24 14.18
CA THR A 104 3.32 -4.01 15.42
C THR A 104 2.65 -5.36 15.16
N LYS A 105 3.08 -6.40 15.87
CA LYS A 105 2.56 -7.76 15.65
C LYS A 105 1.05 -7.85 15.85
N TYR A 106 0.52 -7.09 16.79
CA TYR A 106 -0.90 -7.10 17.13
C TYR A 106 -1.49 -5.71 16.95
N GLN A 107 -2.64 -5.65 16.29
CA GLN A 107 -3.43 -4.45 16.15
C GLN A 107 -4.75 -4.61 16.92
N TYR A 108 -5.19 -3.55 17.55
CA TYR A 108 -6.41 -3.56 18.35
C TYR A 108 -7.68 -3.59 17.50
N ARG A 109 -7.63 -2.99 16.30
CA ARG A 109 -8.76 -2.87 15.36
C ARG A 109 -8.25 -2.58 13.96
N SER A 110 -9.11 -2.76 12.98
CA SER A 110 -8.82 -2.39 11.59
C SER A 110 -8.50 -0.91 11.48
N ASN A 111 -7.44 -0.59 10.78
CA ASN A 111 -6.97 0.79 10.67
C ASN A 111 -6.22 1.06 9.36
N TYR A 112 -6.10 2.34 9.05
CA TYR A 112 -5.33 2.85 7.94
C TYR A 112 -4.46 4.02 8.39
N LEU A 113 -3.20 4.11 7.96
CA LEU A 113 -2.32 5.21 8.33
C LEU A 113 -2.77 6.50 7.65
N GLY A 114 -2.86 7.56 8.45
CA GLY A 114 -3.21 8.89 7.97
C GLY A 114 -2.52 10.01 8.76
N VAL A 115 -2.01 10.99 8.04
CA VAL A 115 -1.41 12.19 8.64
C VAL A 115 -2.46 13.29 8.70
N PRO A 116 -2.79 13.82 9.89
CA PRO A 116 -3.69 14.96 9.99
C PRO A 116 -3.09 16.18 9.27
N CYS A 117 -3.83 16.79 8.39
CA CYS A 117 -3.40 17.95 7.61
C CYS A 117 -4.53 18.97 7.41
N GLU A 118 -4.15 20.25 7.29
CA GLU A 118 -5.09 21.32 6.99
C GLU A 118 -5.59 21.24 5.54
N GLU A 119 -4.71 20.87 4.61
CA GLU A 119 -5.03 20.72 3.20
C GLU A 119 -4.05 19.75 2.53
N THR A 120 -4.53 18.92 1.62
CA THR A 120 -3.71 18.08 0.74
C THR A 120 -4.31 18.01 -0.66
N PRO A 121 -3.50 18.01 -1.73
CA PRO A 121 -3.97 17.73 -3.09
C PRO A 121 -4.07 16.23 -3.39
N ASP A 122 -3.60 15.38 -2.49
CA ASP A 122 -3.47 13.94 -2.66
C ASP A 122 -4.62 13.17 -2.03
N TRP A 123 -4.56 11.81 -2.07
CA TRP A 123 -5.56 10.97 -1.45
C TRP A 123 -5.64 11.20 0.06
N CYS A 124 -6.86 11.31 0.57
CA CYS A 124 -7.10 11.59 1.98
C CYS A 124 -8.40 10.99 2.48
N PHE A 125 -8.46 10.80 3.80
CA PHE A 125 -9.65 10.32 4.49
C PHE A 125 -10.37 11.45 5.18
N ASP A 126 -11.71 11.42 5.11
CA ASP A 126 -12.56 12.01 6.11
C ASP A 126 -12.81 10.99 7.23
N ALA A 127 -12.86 11.46 8.47
CA ALA A 127 -13.13 10.61 9.62
C ALA A 127 -14.09 11.30 10.60
N ASP A 128 -14.88 10.49 11.29
CA ASP A 128 -15.76 10.98 12.36
C ASP A 128 -14.98 11.31 13.65
N GLU A 129 -15.68 11.74 14.68
CA GLU A 129 -15.12 12.09 15.99
C GLU A 129 -14.40 10.93 16.68
N ASN A 130 -14.72 9.67 16.34
CA ASN A 130 -14.10 8.46 16.84
C ASN A 130 -12.94 7.98 15.95
N MET A 131 -12.56 8.77 14.94
CA MET A 131 -11.55 8.44 13.94
C MET A 131 -11.96 7.32 12.97
N LYS A 132 -13.24 6.94 12.90
CA LYS A 132 -13.73 6.01 11.89
C LYS A 132 -13.70 6.70 10.52
N ILE A 133 -13.12 6.04 9.52
CA ILE A 133 -13.10 6.54 8.14
C ILE A 133 -14.53 6.57 7.61
N THR A 134 -14.93 7.73 7.09
CA THR A 134 -16.26 7.96 6.53
C THR A 134 -16.23 8.11 5.03
N ASP A 135 -15.12 8.55 4.47
CA ASP A 135 -14.90 8.63 3.03
C ASP A 135 -13.41 8.66 2.68
N LEU A 136 -13.09 8.27 1.43
CA LEU A 136 -11.79 8.38 0.79
C LEU A 136 -11.95 9.16 -0.52
N HIS A 137 -11.17 10.20 -0.69
CA HIS A 137 -11.23 11.05 -1.88
C HIS A 137 -9.89 11.71 -2.18
N LYS A 138 -9.75 12.27 -3.37
CA LYS A 138 -8.56 13.00 -3.79
C LYS A 138 -8.72 14.49 -3.57
N GLY A 139 -7.77 15.07 -2.81
CA GLY A 139 -7.76 16.47 -2.42
C GLY A 139 -8.78 16.80 -1.34
N GLY A 140 -8.36 17.41 -0.24
CA GLY A 140 -9.24 17.74 0.88
C GLY A 140 -8.66 18.76 1.83
N LYS A 141 -9.55 19.27 2.72
CA LYS A 141 -9.20 20.18 3.82
C LYS A 141 -9.62 19.60 5.14
N ASN A 142 -8.82 19.84 6.20
CA ASN A 142 -9.06 19.30 7.55
C ASN A 142 -9.29 17.78 7.53
N CYS A 143 -8.45 17.06 6.81
CA CYS A 143 -8.55 15.64 6.52
C CYS A 143 -7.28 14.90 6.98
N PHE A 144 -7.20 13.61 6.64
CA PHE A 144 -6.04 12.79 6.92
C PHE A 144 -5.41 12.34 5.60
N HIS A 145 -4.23 12.90 5.26
CA HIS A 145 -3.45 12.46 4.11
C HIS A 145 -3.15 10.96 4.24
N MET A 146 -3.50 10.18 3.22
CA MET A 146 -3.39 8.74 3.24
C MET A 146 -1.95 8.28 2.99
N TYR A 147 -1.48 7.33 3.78
CA TYR A 147 -0.33 6.50 3.42
C TYR A 147 -0.78 5.05 3.27
N GLY A 148 -0.39 4.40 2.18
CA GLY A 148 -0.84 3.07 1.76
C GLY A 148 -0.41 1.92 2.69
N ILE A 149 -0.67 2.04 3.99
CA ILE A 149 -0.46 0.99 5.00
C ILE A 149 -1.74 0.85 5.83
N SER A 150 -2.38 -0.30 5.71
CA SER A 150 -3.57 -0.63 6.50
C SER A 150 -3.41 -1.97 7.23
N TYR A 151 -4.26 -2.18 8.21
CA TYR A 151 -4.46 -3.47 8.87
C TYR A 151 -5.95 -3.79 8.88
N TYR A 152 -6.30 -4.99 8.46
CA TYR A 152 -7.66 -5.52 8.55
C TYR A 152 -7.71 -6.65 9.57
N ASP A 153 -8.62 -6.57 10.54
CA ASP A 153 -8.96 -7.70 11.39
C ASP A 153 -9.75 -8.76 10.60
N GLU A 154 -10.05 -9.89 11.23
CA GLU A 154 -10.74 -11.02 10.61
C GLU A 154 -12.12 -10.65 10.03
N GLU A 155 -12.86 -9.78 10.72
CA GLU A 155 -14.21 -9.37 10.30
C GLU A 155 -14.13 -8.44 9.09
N THR A 156 -13.23 -7.47 9.15
CA THR A 156 -12.98 -6.53 8.05
C THR A 156 -12.46 -7.26 6.81
N GLY A 157 -11.57 -8.25 6.98
CA GLY A 157 -11.09 -9.08 5.87
C GLY A 157 -12.22 -9.87 5.19
N LYS A 158 -13.15 -10.43 5.96
CA LYS A 158 -14.34 -11.10 5.41
C LYS A 158 -15.27 -10.16 4.68
N LEU A 159 -15.48 -8.97 5.23
CA LEU A 159 -16.28 -7.93 4.58
C LEU A 159 -15.61 -7.49 3.26
N PHE A 160 -14.30 -7.24 3.29
CA PHE A 160 -13.54 -6.88 2.09
C PHE A 160 -13.67 -7.94 1.01
N CYS A 161 -13.50 -9.23 1.36
CA CYS A 161 -13.62 -10.33 0.40
C CYS A 161 -14.95 -10.31 -0.34
N LYS A 162 -16.05 -10.11 0.38
CA LYS A 162 -17.40 -10.01 -0.21
C LYS A 162 -17.54 -8.76 -1.09
N CYS A 163 -17.12 -7.60 -0.59
CA CYS A 163 -17.31 -6.32 -1.28
C CYS A 163 -16.43 -6.19 -2.52
N VAL A 164 -15.18 -6.66 -2.46
CA VAL A 164 -14.28 -6.62 -3.62
C VAL A 164 -14.77 -7.56 -4.74
N GLU A 165 -15.37 -8.69 -4.42
CA GLU A 165 -16.00 -9.58 -5.41
C GLU A 165 -17.16 -8.89 -6.12
N GLU A 166 -18.00 -8.18 -5.37
CA GLU A 166 -19.12 -7.44 -5.92
C GLU A 166 -18.64 -6.32 -6.87
N ILE A 167 -17.71 -5.49 -6.41
CA ILE A 167 -17.16 -4.40 -7.22
C ILE A 167 -16.45 -4.94 -8.45
N PHE A 168 -15.55 -5.89 -8.28
CA PHE A 168 -14.70 -6.39 -9.36
C PHE A 168 -15.48 -7.11 -10.46
N ASN A 169 -16.51 -7.88 -10.11
CA ASN A 169 -17.26 -8.71 -11.07
C ASN A 169 -18.54 -8.05 -11.59
N ASN A 170 -19.24 -7.27 -10.76
CA ASN A 170 -20.60 -6.86 -11.03
C ASN A 170 -20.78 -5.36 -11.23
N THR A 171 -19.79 -4.54 -10.86
CA THR A 171 -19.87 -3.08 -11.00
C THR A 171 -19.28 -2.63 -12.33
N LEU A 172 -20.00 -1.81 -13.09
CA LEU A 172 -19.47 -1.20 -14.30
C LEU A 172 -18.26 -0.31 -13.95
N GLY A 173 -17.11 -0.55 -14.58
CA GLY A 173 -15.85 0.13 -14.25
C GLY A 173 -15.21 -0.33 -12.94
N GLY A 174 -15.75 -1.34 -12.26
CA GLY A 174 -15.26 -1.81 -10.96
C GLY A 174 -13.80 -2.23 -10.93
N LYS A 175 -13.27 -2.68 -12.09
CA LYS A 175 -11.88 -3.09 -12.26
C LYS A 175 -10.89 -1.94 -12.38
N ASP A 176 -11.38 -0.72 -12.55
CA ASP A 176 -10.56 0.49 -12.70
C ASP A 176 -10.35 1.21 -11.35
N HIS A 177 -11.01 0.74 -10.28
CA HIS A 177 -10.88 1.29 -8.94
C HIS A 177 -9.61 0.82 -8.23
N PHE A 178 -9.28 1.52 -7.14
CA PHE A 178 -8.24 1.12 -6.20
C PHE A 178 -8.81 0.16 -5.15
N TRP A 179 -7.94 -0.63 -4.52
CA TRP A 179 -8.38 -1.62 -3.52
C TRP A 179 -8.94 -0.97 -2.24
N ASP A 180 -8.42 0.18 -1.88
CA ASP A 180 -8.83 0.99 -0.73
C ASP A 180 -10.17 1.69 -0.94
N ASP A 181 -10.56 2.00 -2.19
CA ASP A 181 -11.92 2.48 -2.51
C ASP A 181 -12.98 1.52 -1.98
N VAL A 182 -12.70 0.22 -1.95
CA VAL A 182 -13.68 -0.82 -1.60
C VAL A 182 -14.29 -0.55 -0.23
N LEU A 183 -13.50 -0.44 0.83
CA LEU A 183 -14.00 -0.27 2.19
C LEU A 183 -13.89 1.16 2.73
N CYS A 184 -13.11 2.02 2.09
CA CYS A 184 -12.93 3.40 2.56
C CYS A 184 -13.81 4.41 1.80
N HIS A 185 -14.42 4.00 0.67
CA HIS A 185 -15.36 4.82 -0.11
C HIS A 185 -16.68 4.09 -0.31
N PHE A 186 -16.72 3.03 -1.13
CA PHE A 186 -18.00 2.37 -1.51
C PHE A 186 -18.75 1.77 -0.32
N TYR A 187 -18.06 1.15 0.61
CA TYR A 187 -18.62 0.49 1.79
C TYR A 187 -18.12 1.10 3.11
N ALA A 188 -17.80 2.40 3.11
CA ALA A 188 -17.29 3.10 4.29
C ALA A 188 -18.28 3.07 5.48
N LYS A 189 -19.58 3.08 5.20
CA LYS A 189 -20.63 3.01 6.23
C LYS A 189 -20.67 1.65 6.93
N GLU A 190 -20.49 0.57 6.17
CA GLU A 190 -20.51 -0.81 6.63
C GLU A 190 -19.18 -1.23 7.25
N SER A 191 -18.06 -0.62 6.83
CA SER A 191 -16.73 -0.92 7.35
C SER A 191 -16.49 -0.32 8.73
N ASN A 192 -15.58 -0.94 9.50
CA ASN A 192 -15.09 -0.44 10.77
C ASN A 192 -13.57 -0.22 10.71
N ILE A 193 -13.15 0.62 9.77
CA ILE A 193 -11.75 1.02 9.60
C ILE A 193 -11.55 2.40 10.21
N TYR A 194 -10.45 2.56 10.94
CA TYR A 194 -10.16 3.79 11.68
C TYR A 194 -8.84 4.40 11.23
N VAL A 195 -8.76 5.72 11.21
CA VAL A 195 -7.48 6.39 10.98
C VAL A 195 -6.56 6.11 12.16
N ARG A 196 -5.38 5.58 11.85
CA ARG A 196 -4.25 5.50 12.77
C ARG A 196 -3.26 6.58 12.41
N LYS A 197 -3.15 7.58 13.31
CA LYS A 197 -2.32 8.77 13.05
C LYS A 197 -0.84 8.41 12.94
N CYS A 198 -0.20 9.00 11.96
CA CYS A 198 1.25 9.01 11.76
C CYS A 198 1.71 10.43 11.38
N SER A 199 2.98 10.57 11.00
CA SER A 199 3.60 11.84 10.63
C SER A 199 4.21 11.72 9.23
N PHE A 200 4.34 12.83 8.50
CA PHE A 200 5.06 12.91 7.23
C PHE A 200 6.53 12.46 7.32
N SER A 201 7.12 12.49 8.52
CA SER A 201 8.48 11.97 8.74
C SER A 201 8.57 10.46 8.93
N ASP A 202 7.44 9.76 9.06
CA ASP A 202 7.42 8.32 9.31
C ASP A 202 7.58 7.48 8.04
N THR A 203 7.18 8.05 6.90
CA THR A 203 7.21 7.39 5.59
C THR A 203 7.58 8.38 4.50
N ILE A 204 8.12 7.88 3.39
CA ILE A 204 8.32 8.65 2.15
C ILE A 204 7.67 7.86 1.03
N GLU A 205 6.75 8.48 0.31
CA GLU A 205 6.26 7.97 -0.97
C GLU A 205 7.16 8.52 -2.07
N ILE A 206 7.69 7.64 -2.93
CA ILE A 206 8.65 8.02 -3.98
C ILE A 206 7.99 7.72 -5.32
N ASP A 207 7.36 8.70 -5.91
CA ASP A 207 6.54 8.54 -7.10
C ASP A 207 7.23 8.93 -8.41
N SER A 208 8.24 9.80 -8.31
CA SER A 208 8.96 10.34 -9.45
C SER A 208 10.47 10.17 -9.33
N PHE A 209 11.17 10.33 -10.46
CA PHE A 209 12.63 10.34 -10.48
C PHE A 209 13.21 11.54 -9.72
N ASP A 210 12.53 12.67 -9.77
CA ASP A 210 12.95 13.88 -9.06
C ASP A 210 12.88 13.68 -7.54
N GLU A 211 11.78 13.11 -7.02
CA GLU A 211 11.66 12.75 -5.61
C GLU A 211 12.71 11.72 -5.18
N LEU A 212 13.02 10.73 -6.03
CA LEU A 212 14.11 9.80 -5.77
C LEU A 212 15.44 10.51 -5.64
N CYS A 213 15.72 11.49 -6.51
CA CYS A 213 16.94 12.31 -6.46
C CYS A 213 17.01 13.23 -5.23
N GLU A 214 15.86 13.63 -4.68
CA GLU A 214 15.80 14.42 -3.44
C GLU A 214 16.19 13.57 -2.22
N VAL A 215 15.75 12.31 -2.20
CA VAL A 215 15.98 11.37 -1.09
C VAL A 215 17.35 10.68 -1.17
N ASP A 216 17.84 10.41 -2.39
CA ASP A 216 19.13 9.77 -2.65
C ASP A 216 19.91 10.50 -3.74
N GLU A 217 20.89 11.32 -3.32
CA GLU A 217 21.71 12.13 -4.22
C GLU A 217 22.55 11.33 -5.22
N SER A 218 22.78 10.04 -4.97
CA SER A 218 23.54 9.18 -5.89
C SER A 218 22.89 9.04 -7.26
N TYR A 219 21.61 9.36 -7.39
CA TYR A 219 20.88 9.36 -8.65
C TYR A 219 21.08 10.63 -9.48
N LYS A 220 21.49 11.76 -8.87
CA LYS A 220 21.77 13.04 -9.57
C LYS A 220 22.98 12.98 -10.50
N THR A 221 23.92 12.06 -10.26
CA THR A 221 25.20 11.98 -10.95
C THR A 221 25.24 10.98 -12.12
N LYS A 222 24.12 10.39 -12.48
CA LYS A 222 24.02 9.37 -13.56
C LYS A 222 23.50 9.91 -14.90
N ASN A 223 23.59 11.22 -15.10
CA ASN A 223 23.30 11.86 -16.41
C ASN A 223 24.58 12.01 -17.24
#